data_a34b2616d306e55f64f46e4a9f9e3473
#
_entry.id   a34b2616d306e55f64f46e4a9f9e3473
#
_cell.length_a   1.000
_cell.length_b   1.000
_cell.length_c   1.000
_cell.angle_alpha   90.00
_cell.angle_beta   90.00
_cell.angle_gamma   90.00
#
_symmetry.space_group_name_H-M   'P 1'
#
loop_
_entity.id
_entity.type
_entity.pdbx_description
1 polymer ?
#
loop_
_entity_poly.entity_id
_entity_poly.type
_entity_poly.pdbx_seq_one_letter_code
_entity_poly.pdbx_strand_id
1 'polypeptide(L)'
;TDQLRRCSLAPKALRIPPGARALPPHCHTPESQTAMPPTALRSAQPTSLIGAPTDIGAGARGASMGPEALRVAGLQAALESHGLQVFDRGNLSGPANPWQPPVDGYRHLPEVVEWNQRVFDAVYAELQLGHLPILLGGDHCLGLGSISAVARRCAEVGKKLRVLWLDAHADFNTSALTPSGNVHGMPVACLCGFGPEALTGLARMPGGGPALHPSQ
;
A
#
# COMPACT_ATOMS: atom_id res chain seq x y z
N THR A 1 17.51 9.22 47.01
CA THR A 1 18.91 8.82 46.83
C THR A 1 19.06 8.21 45.46
N ASP A 2 19.33 9.06 44.56
CA ASP A 2 20.52 9.23 43.71
C ASP A 2 20.91 7.99 42.83
N GLN A 3 20.69 8.09 41.52
CA GLN A 3 21.62 7.72 40.45
C GLN A 3 20.97 7.88 39.07
N LEU A 4 20.82 9.11 38.62
CA LEU A 4 20.74 9.43 37.18
C LEU A 4 22.18 9.60 36.66
N ARG A 5 22.76 8.55 36.06
CA ARG A 5 24.00 8.69 35.30
C ARG A 5 23.66 9.06 33.86
N ARG A 6 24.07 10.27 33.50
CA ARG A 6 24.05 10.81 32.14
C ARG A 6 25.02 10.01 31.26
N CYS A 7 24.50 9.39 30.20
CA CYS A 7 25.32 8.90 29.10
C CYS A 7 25.42 10.01 28.06
N SER A 8 26.53 10.75 28.10
CA SER A 8 26.94 11.71 27.08
C SER A 8 27.72 10.97 26.03
N LEU A 9 27.15 10.77 24.84
CA LEU A 9 27.85 10.30 23.66
C LEU A 9 28.21 11.52 22.80
N ALA A 10 29.45 11.95 22.88
CA ALA A 10 30.03 12.94 21.97
C ALA A 10 30.25 12.29 20.58
N PRO A 11 30.01 13.02 19.47
CA PRO A 11 30.26 12.48 18.15
C PRO A 11 31.77 12.32 17.89
N LYS A 12 32.20 11.11 17.53
CA LYS A 12 33.57 10.86 17.08
C LYS A 12 33.78 11.50 15.70
N ALA A 13 34.61 12.51 15.65
CA ALA A 13 35.09 13.09 14.41
C ALA A 13 35.86 12.05 13.59
N LEU A 14 35.45 11.83 12.36
CA LEU A 14 36.12 10.98 11.39
C LEU A 14 37.42 11.68 10.96
N ARG A 15 38.60 11.13 11.34
CA ARG A 15 39.89 11.62 10.90
C ARG A 15 40.20 11.08 9.51
N ILE A 16 40.32 11.99 8.52
CA ILE A 16 40.82 11.68 7.18
C ILE A 16 42.35 11.56 7.26
N PRO A 17 42.98 10.48 6.78
CA PRO A 17 44.43 10.35 6.80
C PRO A 17 45.10 11.31 5.78
N PRO A 18 46.23 11.91 6.10
CA PRO A 18 46.97 12.76 5.18
C PRO A 18 47.65 11.91 4.10
N GLY A 19 47.31 12.11 2.84
CA GLY A 19 47.96 11.43 1.71
C GLY A 19 47.11 11.13 0.48
N ALA A 20 45.86 11.56 0.40
CA ALA A 20 45.07 11.40 -0.82
C ALA A 20 45.58 12.40 -1.91
N ARG A 21 46.30 11.88 -2.91
CA ARG A 21 46.64 12.63 -4.12
C ARG A 21 45.37 13.01 -4.86
N ALA A 22 45.20 14.30 -5.15
CA ALA A 22 44.16 14.80 -6.05
C ALA A 22 44.37 14.20 -7.46
N LEU A 23 43.32 13.57 -7.99
CA LEU A 23 43.28 13.15 -9.39
C LEU A 23 43.14 14.41 -10.28
N PRO A 24 43.77 14.45 -11.47
CA PRO A 24 43.67 15.58 -12.37
C PRO A 24 42.23 15.72 -12.90
N PRO A 25 41.77 16.95 -13.20
CA PRO A 25 40.46 17.15 -13.78
C PRO A 25 40.43 16.59 -15.21
N HIS A 26 39.70 15.49 -15.43
CA HIS A 26 39.37 15.06 -16.77
C HIS A 26 38.34 16.04 -17.35
N CYS A 27 38.82 16.83 -18.31
CA CYS A 27 37.97 17.66 -19.19
C CYS A 27 37.19 16.73 -20.11
N HIS A 28 35.95 16.34 -19.70
CA HIS A 28 35.03 15.69 -20.61
C HIS A 28 34.31 16.79 -21.40
N THR A 29 34.65 16.93 -22.69
CA THR A 29 33.78 17.58 -23.66
C THR A 29 32.43 16.86 -23.66
N PRO A 30 31.30 17.58 -23.58
CA PRO A 30 30.00 16.94 -23.68
C PRO A 30 29.83 16.39 -25.10
N GLU A 31 29.92 15.07 -25.24
CA GLU A 31 29.39 14.40 -26.42
C GLU A 31 27.91 14.74 -26.54
N SER A 32 27.54 15.26 -27.71
CA SER A 32 26.16 15.54 -28.08
C SER A 32 25.34 14.28 -27.93
N GLN A 33 24.65 14.16 -26.80
CA GLN A 33 23.60 13.16 -26.62
C GLN A 33 22.46 13.58 -27.55
N THR A 34 22.36 12.91 -28.68
CA THR A 34 21.18 12.93 -29.53
C THR A 34 19.99 12.50 -28.64
N ALA A 35 19.19 13.49 -28.27
CA ALA A 35 17.96 13.24 -27.54
C ALA A 35 17.12 12.25 -28.36
N MET A 36 16.87 11.07 -27.82
CA MET A 36 15.91 10.16 -28.41
C MET A 36 14.58 10.93 -28.55
N PRO A 37 13.88 10.80 -29.69
CA PRO A 37 12.59 11.43 -29.84
C PRO A 37 11.69 10.93 -28.71
N PRO A 38 10.86 11.81 -28.10
CA PRO A 38 9.96 11.37 -27.05
C PRO A 38 9.07 10.29 -27.66
N THR A 39 9.25 9.05 -27.18
CA THR A 39 8.30 7.97 -27.47
C THR A 39 6.95 8.54 -27.14
N ALA A 40 6.06 8.65 -28.13
CA ALA A 40 4.72 9.18 -27.95
C ALA A 40 4.12 8.46 -26.71
N LEU A 41 4.02 9.19 -25.61
CA LEU A 41 3.41 8.70 -24.39
C LEU A 41 2.02 8.23 -24.80
N ARG A 42 1.79 6.93 -24.79
CA ARG A 42 0.42 6.37 -24.79
C ARG A 42 -0.33 7.28 -23.82
N SER A 43 -1.47 7.83 -24.24
CA SER A 43 -2.27 8.69 -23.38
C SER A 43 -2.32 8.06 -22.01
N ALA A 44 -1.70 8.73 -21.03
CA ALA A 44 -1.55 8.15 -19.70
C ALA A 44 -2.95 7.80 -19.19
N GLN A 45 -3.12 6.58 -18.73
CA GLN A 45 -4.40 6.12 -18.18
C GLN A 45 -4.80 7.07 -17.05
N PRO A 46 -6.03 7.60 -17.05
CA PRO A 46 -6.47 8.48 -15.97
C PRO A 46 -6.31 7.80 -14.61
N THR A 47 -5.88 8.55 -13.63
CA THR A 47 -5.59 8.05 -12.28
C THR A 47 -6.65 8.53 -11.30
N SER A 48 -7.13 7.64 -10.44
CA SER A 48 -8.11 7.99 -9.40
C SER A 48 -7.49 7.78 -8.01
N LEU A 49 -7.57 8.81 -7.16
CA LEU A 49 -7.18 8.73 -5.75
C LEU A 49 -8.41 8.38 -4.91
N ILE A 50 -8.31 7.34 -4.10
CA ILE A 50 -9.39 6.87 -3.22
C ILE A 50 -8.84 6.82 -1.81
N GLY A 51 -9.37 7.62 -0.89
CA GLY A 51 -8.97 7.59 0.51
C GLY A 51 -9.76 6.56 1.31
N ALA A 52 -9.08 5.83 2.20
CA ALA A 52 -9.70 4.91 3.16
C ALA A 52 -9.10 5.12 4.56
N PRO A 53 -9.55 6.17 5.29
CA PRO A 53 -8.95 6.63 6.55
C PRO A 53 -9.39 5.74 7.72
N THR A 54 -8.79 4.57 7.89
CA THR A 54 -9.13 3.65 8.99
C THR A 54 -7.91 2.99 9.62
N ASP A 55 -8.02 2.66 10.91
CA ASP A 55 -7.08 1.85 11.68
C ASP A 55 -7.73 0.50 12.06
N ILE A 56 -8.71 0.05 11.31
CA ILE A 56 -9.63 -1.02 11.73
C ILE A 56 -8.93 -2.36 11.92
N GLY A 57 -7.92 -2.66 11.11
CA GLY A 57 -7.12 -3.88 11.19
C GLY A 57 -5.94 -3.79 12.14
N ALA A 58 -5.71 -2.61 12.76
CA ALA A 58 -4.57 -2.34 13.61
C ALA A 58 -4.93 -2.33 15.10
N GLY A 59 -3.92 -2.53 15.95
CA GLY A 59 -4.05 -2.40 17.41
C GLY A 59 -3.76 -0.99 17.95
N ALA A 60 -3.40 -0.04 17.08
CA ALA A 60 -3.03 1.32 17.44
C ALA A 60 -3.58 2.34 16.43
N ARG A 61 -3.79 3.56 16.87
CA ARG A 61 -4.22 4.68 16.02
C ARG A 61 -3.03 5.28 15.27
N GLY A 62 -3.33 5.89 14.09
CA GLY A 62 -2.35 6.68 13.33
C GLY A 62 -2.51 6.52 11.82
N ALA A 63 -2.67 5.29 11.33
CA ALA A 63 -2.77 5.02 9.90
C ALA A 63 -3.96 5.71 9.23
N SER A 64 -5.05 5.94 9.95
CA SER A 64 -6.23 6.68 9.45
C SER A 64 -5.94 8.11 9.00
N MET A 65 -4.82 8.71 9.42
CA MET A 65 -4.41 10.04 8.95
C MET A 65 -3.79 10.00 7.54
N GLY A 66 -3.41 8.83 7.04
CA GLY A 66 -2.65 8.67 5.80
C GLY A 66 -3.24 9.39 4.59
N PRO A 67 -4.53 9.23 4.25
CA PRO A 67 -5.11 9.87 3.09
C PRO A 67 -5.00 11.39 3.10
N GLU A 68 -5.32 12.03 4.23
CA GLU A 68 -5.23 13.48 4.36
C GLU A 68 -3.78 13.96 4.41
N ALA A 69 -2.89 13.23 5.08
CA ALA A 69 -1.47 13.58 5.11
C ALA A 69 -0.86 13.59 3.70
N LEU A 70 -1.21 12.62 2.85
CA LEU A 70 -0.75 12.56 1.47
C LEU A 70 -1.32 13.70 0.61
N ARG A 71 -2.60 14.08 0.83
CA ARG A 71 -3.21 15.23 0.14
C ARG A 71 -2.53 16.54 0.53
N VAL A 72 -2.32 16.75 1.83
CA VAL A 72 -1.61 17.94 2.35
C VAL A 72 -0.17 17.99 1.84
N ALA A 73 0.49 16.84 1.68
CA ALA A 73 1.82 16.75 1.06
C ALA A 73 1.82 17.02 -0.45
N GLY A 74 0.66 17.24 -1.08
CA GLY A 74 0.56 17.63 -2.49
C GLY A 74 0.62 16.45 -3.47
N LEU A 75 0.22 15.23 -3.08
CA LEU A 75 0.26 14.05 -3.93
C LEU A 75 -0.39 14.27 -5.29
N GLN A 76 -1.58 14.86 -5.35
CA GLN A 76 -2.28 15.13 -6.61
C GLN A 76 -1.45 16.03 -7.52
N ALA A 77 -0.98 17.16 -7.03
CA ALA A 77 -0.19 18.10 -7.80
C ALA A 77 1.13 17.47 -8.30
N ALA A 78 1.75 16.61 -7.48
CA ALA A 78 2.93 15.86 -7.87
C ALA A 78 2.65 14.91 -9.05
N LEU A 79 1.56 14.16 -9.01
CA LEU A 79 1.15 13.28 -10.11
C LEU A 79 0.81 14.07 -11.38
N GLU A 80 0.08 15.17 -11.26
CA GLU A 80 -0.29 16.05 -12.38
C GLU A 80 0.96 16.71 -13.03
N SER A 81 1.98 17.05 -12.23
CA SER A 81 3.24 17.58 -12.76
C SER A 81 4.00 16.58 -13.63
N HIS A 82 3.72 15.28 -13.49
CA HIS A 82 4.21 14.22 -14.37
C HIS A 82 3.30 13.91 -15.58
N GLY A 83 2.30 14.77 -15.82
CA GLY A 83 1.41 14.65 -16.98
C GLY A 83 0.26 13.65 -16.79
N LEU A 84 -0.01 13.20 -15.56
CA LEU A 84 -1.16 12.33 -15.28
C LEU A 84 -2.42 13.16 -15.14
N GLN A 85 -3.52 12.65 -15.66
CA GLN A 85 -4.86 13.17 -15.36
C GLN A 85 -5.32 12.52 -14.05
N VAL A 86 -5.56 13.32 -13.02
CA VAL A 86 -5.88 12.82 -11.66
C VAL A 86 -7.29 13.22 -11.26
N PHE A 87 -8.06 12.26 -10.73
CA PHE A 87 -9.35 12.43 -10.14
C PHE A 87 -9.30 12.05 -8.67
N ASP A 88 -9.41 13.01 -7.76
CA ASP A 88 -9.56 12.70 -6.33
C ASP A 88 -11.04 12.39 -6.02
N ARG A 89 -11.27 11.15 -5.57
CA ARG A 89 -12.61 10.64 -5.19
C ARG A 89 -12.96 10.93 -3.73
N GLY A 90 -12.06 11.59 -2.99
CA GLY A 90 -12.25 11.83 -1.57
C GLY A 90 -12.04 10.58 -0.73
N ASN A 91 -12.60 10.60 0.46
CA ASN A 91 -12.50 9.51 1.41
C ASN A 91 -13.76 8.64 1.41
N LEU A 92 -13.55 7.34 1.45
CA LEU A 92 -14.60 6.39 1.80
C LEU A 92 -15.00 6.59 3.26
N SER A 93 -16.25 6.34 3.56
CA SER A 93 -16.76 6.24 4.93
C SER A 93 -17.03 4.78 5.25
N GLY A 94 -16.79 4.37 6.49
CA GLY A 94 -17.00 3.00 6.94
C GLY A 94 -17.20 2.95 8.45
N PRO A 95 -17.34 1.76 9.02
CA PRO A 95 -17.56 1.61 10.46
C PRO A 95 -16.40 2.18 11.27
N ALA A 96 -16.73 2.76 12.41
CA ALA A 96 -15.74 3.22 13.37
C ALA A 96 -15.02 2.01 14.00
N ASN A 97 -13.76 2.20 14.38
CA ASN A 97 -13.01 1.18 15.10
C ASN A 97 -13.58 1.01 16.53
N PRO A 98 -14.10 -0.18 16.91
CA PRO A 98 -14.69 -0.40 18.22
C PRO A 98 -13.66 -0.55 19.34
N TRP A 99 -12.37 -0.70 19.03
CA TRP A 99 -11.26 -0.85 19.97
C TRP A 99 -11.45 -2.00 20.97
N GLN A 100 -11.99 -3.12 20.48
CA GLN A 100 -12.27 -4.31 21.29
C GLN A 100 -11.14 -5.34 21.17
N PRO A 101 -11.02 -6.24 22.16
CA PRO A 101 -10.15 -7.41 22.05
C PRO A 101 -10.51 -8.29 20.85
N PRO A 102 -9.57 -9.12 20.36
CA PRO A 102 -9.88 -10.07 19.30
C PRO A 102 -10.90 -11.13 19.76
N VAL A 103 -11.77 -11.53 18.84
CA VAL A 103 -12.71 -12.64 19.00
C VAL A 103 -12.35 -13.71 17.95
N ASP A 104 -12.25 -14.96 18.35
CA ASP A 104 -11.87 -16.10 17.50
C ASP A 104 -10.58 -15.88 16.71
N GLY A 105 -9.64 -15.16 17.34
CA GLY A 105 -8.33 -14.84 16.72
C GLY A 105 -8.35 -13.70 15.73
N TYR A 106 -9.45 -12.96 15.60
CA TYR A 106 -9.56 -11.78 14.73
C TYR A 106 -10.03 -10.55 15.49
N ARG A 107 -9.37 -9.44 15.30
CA ARG A 107 -9.78 -8.14 15.82
C ARG A 107 -10.70 -7.46 14.82
N HIS A 108 -11.90 -7.07 15.27
CA HIS A 108 -12.88 -6.28 14.52
C HIS A 108 -13.25 -6.88 13.14
N LEU A 109 -13.35 -8.22 13.04
CA LEU A 109 -13.55 -8.89 11.75
C LEU A 109 -14.75 -8.36 10.96
N PRO A 110 -15.94 -8.11 11.55
CA PRO A 110 -17.07 -7.57 10.80
C PRO A 110 -16.77 -6.21 10.17
N GLU A 111 -16.14 -5.31 10.91
CA GLU A 111 -15.80 -3.96 10.44
C GLU A 111 -14.67 -4.00 9.41
N VAL A 112 -13.69 -4.89 9.57
CA VAL A 112 -12.64 -5.13 8.56
C VAL A 112 -13.26 -5.62 7.25
N VAL A 113 -14.21 -6.54 7.31
CA VAL A 113 -14.93 -7.04 6.13
C VAL A 113 -15.68 -5.92 5.44
N GLU A 114 -16.42 -5.11 6.18
CA GLU A 114 -17.19 -4.00 5.63
C GLU A 114 -16.27 -2.94 4.97
N TRP A 115 -15.18 -2.54 5.62
CA TRP A 115 -14.21 -1.63 5.03
C TRP A 115 -13.62 -2.18 3.72
N ASN A 116 -13.24 -3.46 3.70
CA ASN A 116 -12.66 -4.08 2.52
C ASN A 116 -13.68 -4.25 1.39
N GLN A 117 -14.95 -4.49 1.70
CA GLN A 117 -16.01 -4.49 0.68
C GLN A 117 -16.16 -3.11 0.05
N ARG A 118 -16.16 -2.03 0.83
CA ARG A 118 -16.25 -0.65 0.33
C ARG A 118 -15.04 -0.29 -0.53
N VAL A 119 -13.84 -0.68 -0.11
CA VAL A 119 -12.61 -0.51 -0.89
C VAL A 119 -12.69 -1.30 -2.20
N PHE A 120 -13.13 -2.57 -2.14
CA PHE A 120 -13.33 -3.39 -3.33
C PHE A 120 -14.26 -2.70 -4.33
N ASP A 121 -15.43 -2.26 -3.88
CA ASP A 121 -16.44 -1.66 -4.76
C ASP A 121 -15.93 -0.37 -5.41
N ALA A 122 -15.25 0.50 -4.64
CA ALA A 122 -14.70 1.75 -5.14
C ALA A 122 -13.56 1.52 -6.15
N VAL A 123 -12.60 0.65 -5.83
CA VAL A 123 -11.48 0.32 -6.72
C VAL A 123 -11.99 -0.37 -7.99
N TYR A 124 -12.92 -1.31 -7.86
CA TYR A 124 -13.49 -2.02 -8.99
C TYR A 124 -14.25 -1.09 -9.95
N ALA A 125 -15.01 -0.11 -9.41
CA ALA A 125 -15.69 0.89 -10.23
C ALA A 125 -14.70 1.72 -11.06
N GLU A 126 -13.59 2.18 -10.48
CA GLU A 126 -12.57 2.93 -11.22
C GLU A 126 -11.88 2.07 -12.29
N LEU A 127 -11.62 0.79 -12.00
CA LEU A 127 -11.08 -0.14 -12.99
C LEU A 127 -12.06 -0.38 -14.17
N GLN A 128 -13.37 -0.36 -13.92
CA GLN A 128 -14.36 -0.46 -14.99
C GLN A 128 -14.40 0.79 -15.87
N LEU A 129 -14.12 1.98 -15.32
CA LEU A 129 -13.97 3.22 -16.08
C LEU A 129 -12.65 3.26 -16.87
N GLY A 130 -11.77 2.28 -16.70
CA GLY A 130 -10.46 2.26 -17.32
C GLY A 130 -9.42 3.13 -16.61
N HIS A 131 -9.68 3.58 -15.38
CA HIS A 131 -8.75 4.36 -14.58
C HIS A 131 -7.73 3.46 -13.86
N LEU A 132 -6.60 4.05 -13.48
CA LEU A 132 -5.62 3.48 -12.57
C LEU A 132 -5.99 3.92 -11.14
N PRO A 133 -6.54 3.05 -10.29
CA PRO A 133 -6.85 3.44 -8.93
C PRO A 133 -5.59 3.42 -8.05
N ILE A 134 -5.42 4.47 -7.25
CA ILE A 134 -4.46 4.57 -6.16
C ILE A 134 -5.25 4.65 -4.86
N LEU A 135 -5.18 3.61 -4.06
CA LEU A 135 -5.77 3.61 -2.73
C LEU A 135 -4.82 4.31 -1.76
N LEU A 136 -5.30 5.38 -1.13
CA LEU A 136 -4.62 6.06 -0.04
C LEU A 136 -5.11 5.44 1.26
N GLY A 137 -4.33 4.58 1.85
CA GLY A 137 -4.71 3.85 3.04
C GLY A 137 -4.43 4.63 4.32
N GLY A 138 -5.02 4.17 5.25
CA GLY A 138 -5.19 3.49 6.44
C GLY A 138 -4.20 2.33 6.63
N ASP A 139 -4.61 1.36 7.41
CA ASP A 139 -3.76 0.21 7.66
C ASP A 139 -3.76 -0.83 6.52
N HIS A 140 -2.83 -1.78 6.56
CA HIS A 140 -2.60 -2.76 5.50
C HIS A 140 -3.75 -3.73 5.24
N CYS A 141 -4.72 -3.89 6.16
CA CYS A 141 -5.87 -4.77 5.92
C CYS A 141 -6.66 -4.36 4.67
N LEU A 142 -6.61 -3.08 4.30
CA LEU A 142 -7.29 -2.53 3.12
C LEU A 142 -6.75 -3.07 1.78
N GLY A 143 -5.55 -3.64 1.80
CA GLY A 143 -4.98 -4.36 0.67
C GLY A 143 -5.84 -5.53 0.20
N LEU A 144 -6.61 -6.14 1.11
CA LEU A 144 -7.58 -7.19 0.77
C LEU A 144 -8.61 -6.72 -0.25
N GLY A 145 -9.27 -5.60 0.01
CA GLY A 145 -10.30 -5.06 -0.88
C GLY A 145 -9.73 -4.62 -2.22
N SER A 146 -8.65 -3.83 -2.19
CA SER A 146 -8.08 -3.27 -3.41
C SER A 146 -7.49 -4.33 -4.34
N ILE A 147 -6.70 -5.27 -3.82
CA ILE A 147 -6.10 -6.33 -4.62
C ILE A 147 -7.16 -7.31 -5.11
N SER A 148 -8.16 -7.64 -4.29
CA SER A 148 -9.31 -8.45 -4.71
C SER A 148 -10.05 -7.84 -5.90
N ALA A 149 -10.26 -6.52 -5.92
CA ALA A 149 -10.89 -5.82 -7.04
C ALA A 149 -10.05 -5.93 -8.32
N VAL A 150 -8.73 -5.73 -8.21
CA VAL A 150 -7.81 -5.88 -9.34
C VAL A 150 -7.76 -7.33 -9.84
N ALA A 151 -7.71 -8.31 -8.94
CA ALA A 151 -7.71 -9.74 -9.28
C ALA A 151 -8.98 -10.10 -10.05
N ARG A 152 -10.14 -9.68 -9.55
CA ARG A 152 -11.43 -9.87 -10.24
C ARG A 152 -11.43 -9.26 -11.63
N ARG A 153 -10.99 -8.00 -11.77
CA ARG A 153 -10.95 -7.33 -13.07
C ARG A 153 -9.98 -8.00 -14.03
N CYS A 154 -8.81 -8.42 -13.56
CA CYS A 154 -7.84 -9.16 -14.38
C CYS A 154 -8.44 -10.48 -14.92
N ALA A 155 -9.13 -11.24 -14.06
CA ALA A 155 -9.77 -12.47 -14.45
C ALA A 155 -10.86 -12.26 -15.53
N GLU A 156 -11.67 -11.22 -15.39
CA GLU A 156 -12.73 -10.88 -16.36
C GLU A 156 -12.20 -10.52 -17.74
N VAL A 157 -11.02 -9.89 -17.80
CA VAL A 157 -10.40 -9.49 -19.09
C VAL A 157 -9.31 -10.45 -19.55
N GLY A 158 -9.18 -11.62 -18.92
CA GLY A 158 -8.22 -12.65 -19.28
C GLY A 158 -6.75 -12.26 -19.05
N LYS A 159 -6.47 -11.33 -18.14
CA LYS A 159 -5.12 -10.90 -17.79
C LYS A 159 -4.61 -11.64 -16.55
N LYS A 160 -3.30 -11.88 -16.52
CA LYS A 160 -2.62 -12.38 -15.32
C LYS A 160 -2.28 -11.22 -14.41
N LEU A 161 -2.55 -11.36 -13.10
CA LEU A 161 -2.13 -10.42 -12.07
C LEU A 161 -0.79 -10.87 -11.48
N ARG A 162 0.12 -9.92 -11.23
CA ARG A 162 1.27 -10.06 -10.34
C ARG A 162 1.19 -8.96 -9.30
N VAL A 163 1.47 -9.31 -8.05
CA VAL A 163 1.45 -8.37 -6.92
C VAL A 163 2.88 -8.15 -6.44
N LEU A 164 3.27 -6.88 -6.31
CA LEU A 164 4.48 -6.49 -5.62
C LEU A 164 4.10 -5.97 -4.24
N TRP A 165 4.47 -6.72 -3.19
CA TRP A 165 4.22 -6.36 -1.80
C TRP A 165 5.50 -5.74 -1.24
N LEU A 166 5.54 -4.40 -1.16
CA LEU A 166 6.71 -3.64 -0.69
C LEU A 166 6.54 -3.31 0.79
N ASP A 167 6.97 -4.21 1.64
CA ASP A 167 6.82 -4.14 3.08
C ASP A 167 8.01 -4.82 3.78
N ALA A 168 8.24 -4.48 5.05
CA ALA A 168 9.20 -5.16 5.90
C ALA A 168 8.74 -6.57 6.32
N HIS A 169 7.45 -6.87 6.18
CA HIS A 169 6.81 -8.12 6.57
C HIS A 169 6.10 -8.74 5.36
N ALA A 170 5.85 -10.05 5.45
CA ALA A 170 5.11 -10.77 4.40
C ALA A 170 3.59 -10.61 4.52
N ASP A 171 3.09 -10.16 5.66
CA ASP A 171 1.67 -10.08 6.03
C ASP A 171 0.87 -11.35 5.73
N PHE A 172 1.55 -12.48 5.93
CA PHE A 172 1.05 -13.84 5.69
C PHE A 172 0.71 -14.57 7.00
N ASN A 173 0.33 -13.83 8.03
CA ASN A 173 -0.14 -14.41 9.29
C ASN A 173 -1.57 -14.92 9.15
N THR A 174 -1.93 -15.84 10.05
CA THR A 174 -3.31 -16.31 10.24
C THR A 174 -3.69 -16.13 11.71
N SER A 175 -4.98 -16.26 12.03
CA SER A 175 -5.46 -16.18 13.43
C SER A 175 -4.82 -17.21 14.36
N ALA A 176 -4.32 -18.33 13.81
CA ALA A 176 -3.63 -19.35 14.57
C ALA A 176 -2.18 -18.99 14.93
N LEU A 177 -1.56 -18.06 14.19
CA LEU A 177 -0.15 -17.72 14.32
C LEU A 177 0.09 -16.41 15.07
N THR A 178 -0.88 -15.49 15.05
CA THR A 178 -0.72 -14.17 15.69
C THR A 178 -1.60 -14.03 16.94
N PRO A 179 -1.01 -13.70 18.08
CA PRO A 179 -1.78 -13.50 19.32
C PRO A 179 -2.56 -12.18 19.34
N SER A 180 -2.20 -11.22 18.50
CA SER A 180 -2.85 -9.91 18.46
C SER A 180 -4.22 -9.91 17.79
N GLY A 181 -4.47 -10.86 16.89
CA GLY A 181 -5.65 -10.90 16.04
C GLY A 181 -5.73 -9.73 15.03
N ASN A 182 -4.70 -8.91 14.92
CA ASN A 182 -4.67 -7.76 14.02
C ASN A 182 -4.66 -8.22 12.56
N VAL A 183 -5.73 -7.88 11.83
CA VAL A 183 -5.89 -8.32 10.44
C VAL A 183 -4.91 -7.63 9.49
N HIS A 184 -4.31 -6.50 9.87
CA HIS A 184 -3.31 -5.84 9.04
C HIS A 184 -2.07 -6.72 8.74
N GLY A 185 -1.76 -7.71 9.57
CA GLY A 185 -0.69 -8.68 9.30
C GLY A 185 -1.15 -9.96 8.59
N MET A 186 -2.38 -10.00 8.07
CA MET A 186 -2.99 -11.20 7.46
C MET A 186 -3.42 -11.02 5.99
N PRO A 187 -3.32 -9.84 5.35
CA PRO A 187 -3.98 -9.63 4.05
C PRO A 187 -3.46 -10.56 2.96
N VAL A 188 -2.16 -10.82 2.89
CA VAL A 188 -1.59 -11.68 1.86
C VAL A 188 -2.04 -13.14 2.04
N ALA A 189 -2.12 -13.62 3.29
CA ALA A 189 -2.65 -14.95 3.58
C ALA A 189 -4.12 -15.07 3.13
N CYS A 190 -4.96 -14.10 3.48
CA CYS A 190 -6.37 -14.09 3.08
C CYS A 190 -6.54 -14.01 1.56
N LEU A 191 -5.76 -13.21 0.86
CA LEU A 191 -5.77 -13.15 -0.60
C LEU A 191 -5.43 -14.50 -1.24
N CYS A 192 -4.57 -15.29 -0.59
CA CYS A 192 -4.19 -16.65 -1.00
C CYS A 192 -5.15 -17.75 -0.49
N GLY A 193 -6.25 -17.40 0.14
CA GLY A 193 -7.28 -18.34 0.60
C GLY A 193 -7.10 -18.85 2.04
N PHE A 194 -6.18 -18.29 2.82
CA PHE A 194 -5.92 -18.67 4.22
C PHE A 194 -6.55 -17.65 5.16
N GLY A 195 -7.75 -17.91 5.65
CA GLY A 195 -8.46 -17.01 6.56
C GLY A 195 -9.97 -17.26 6.56
N PRO A 196 -10.76 -16.37 7.16
CA PRO A 196 -12.21 -16.50 7.20
C PRO A 196 -12.80 -16.26 5.80
N GLU A 197 -13.84 -17.00 5.47
CA GLU A 197 -14.50 -16.96 4.16
C GLU A 197 -14.91 -15.52 3.76
N ALA A 198 -15.37 -14.74 4.71
CA ALA A 198 -15.77 -13.35 4.49
C ALA A 198 -14.64 -12.45 3.93
N LEU A 199 -13.36 -12.80 4.19
CA LEU A 199 -12.19 -12.11 3.62
C LEU A 199 -11.62 -12.85 2.41
N THR A 200 -11.49 -14.18 2.46
CA THR A 200 -10.91 -14.96 1.35
C THR A 200 -11.81 -14.98 0.11
N GLY A 201 -13.13 -14.90 0.31
CA GLY A 201 -14.13 -14.84 -0.76
C GLY A 201 -14.40 -13.45 -1.33
N LEU A 202 -13.74 -12.40 -0.83
CA LEU A 202 -14.03 -11.01 -1.18
C LEU A 202 -13.95 -10.71 -2.68
N ALA A 203 -12.99 -11.30 -3.38
CA ALA A 203 -12.79 -11.12 -4.82
C ALA A 203 -13.93 -11.71 -5.67
N ARG A 204 -14.74 -12.61 -5.13
CA ARG A 204 -15.82 -13.30 -5.85
C ARG A 204 -15.33 -13.78 -7.23
N MET A 205 -14.20 -14.50 -7.23
CA MET A 205 -13.52 -14.90 -8.47
C MET A 205 -14.44 -15.74 -9.37
N PRO A 206 -14.40 -15.54 -10.70
CA PRO A 206 -15.08 -16.42 -11.65
C PRO A 206 -14.60 -17.86 -11.48
N GLY A 207 -15.52 -18.79 -11.20
CA GLY A 207 -15.18 -20.19 -10.92
C GLY A 207 -14.83 -20.48 -9.46
N GLY A 208 -14.87 -19.49 -8.57
CA GLY A 208 -14.53 -19.64 -7.16
C GLY A 208 -13.02 -19.54 -6.89
N GLY A 209 -12.63 -19.76 -5.63
CA GLY A 209 -11.23 -19.76 -5.21
C GLY A 209 -10.71 -18.41 -4.73
N PRO A 210 -9.44 -18.34 -4.30
CA PRO A 210 -8.81 -17.17 -3.75
C PRO A 210 -8.50 -16.11 -4.82
N ALA A 211 -8.26 -14.88 -4.38
CA ALA A 211 -7.90 -13.77 -5.25
C ALA A 211 -6.52 -13.95 -5.90
N LEU A 212 -5.59 -14.58 -5.18
CA LEU A 212 -4.21 -14.81 -5.61
C LEU A 212 -3.82 -16.28 -5.44
N HIS A 213 -2.89 -16.71 -6.29
CA HIS A 213 -2.12 -17.92 -6.07
C HIS A 213 -0.72 -17.53 -5.55
N PRO A 214 -0.09 -18.30 -4.63
CA PRO A 214 1.24 -17.94 -4.06
C PRO A 214 2.36 -17.73 -5.09
N SER A 215 2.18 -18.11 -6.34
CA SER A 215 3.13 -17.85 -7.44
C SER A 215 2.92 -16.51 -8.15
N GLN A 216 1.95 -15.70 -7.74
CA GLN A 216 1.62 -14.40 -8.32
C GLN A 216 2.19 -13.25 -7.50
#